data_4c48ee065899a30565c518f941061cec
#
_entry.id   4c48ee065899a30565c518f941061cec
#
_cell.length_a   1.000
_cell.length_b   1.000
_cell.length_c   1.000
_cell.angle_alpha   90.00
_cell.angle_beta   90.00
_cell.angle_gamma   90.00
#
_symmetry.space_group_name_H-M   'P 1'
#
loop_
_entity.id
_entity.type
_entity.pdbx_description
1 polymer ?
#
loop_
_entity_poly.entity_id
_entity_poly.type
_entity_poly.pdbx_seq_one_letter_code
_entity_poly.pdbx_strand_id
1 'polypeptide(L)'
;MGPGESILNILTLLPSCAVTIRRLHDIDKSGWWIVLGLTIVGLIPLIYWSLRASYKGKNDYGEDLSEMLGEGIFKPISKWYGYLIVPLVLLLLTFGSMVLILENSGTIPKTRVIQGDELKFSSRDILLENGLMNSSDKILYFYSNAFSFEESGQLMTDDKIITYLTNEDGKIEKYEMYLKNVSSIEMEEEGGFWSNSVYKIVGTDEANYEFLRLFLSVESGGNTEFINEIRKRIK
;
A
#
# COMPACT_ATOMS: atom_id res chain seq x y z
N MET A 1 6.93 -13.01 14.96
CA MET A 1 8.39 -12.94 14.71
C MET A 1 9.07 -14.00 15.54
N GLY A 2 9.75 -14.95 14.90
CA GLY A 2 10.50 -16.01 15.59
C GLY A 2 11.86 -15.49 16.06
N PRO A 3 12.47 -16.13 17.08
CA PRO A 3 13.77 -15.70 17.60
C PRO A 3 14.89 -15.68 16.55
N GLY A 4 14.78 -16.49 15.48
CA GLY A 4 15.72 -16.50 14.36
C GLY A 4 15.69 -15.24 13.48
N GLU A 5 14.53 -14.65 13.27
CA GLU A 5 14.39 -13.40 12.48
C GLU A 5 15.02 -12.22 13.22
N SER A 6 14.88 -12.17 14.55
CA SER A 6 15.47 -11.11 15.36
C SER A 6 17.00 -11.18 15.35
N ILE A 7 17.58 -12.37 15.37
CA ILE A 7 19.04 -12.58 15.29
C ILE A 7 19.59 -12.16 13.94
N LEU A 8 18.91 -12.52 12.83
CA LEU A 8 19.31 -12.11 11.48
C LEU A 8 19.26 -10.58 11.31
N ASN A 9 18.23 -9.93 11.85
CA ASN A 9 18.11 -8.47 11.82
C ASN A 9 19.24 -7.77 12.58
N ILE A 10 19.66 -8.28 13.74
CA ILE A 10 20.79 -7.74 14.49
C ILE A 10 22.11 -7.98 13.75
N LEU A 11 22.32 -9.17 13.17
CA LEU A 11 23.52 -9.50 12.42
C LEU A 11 23.70 -8.64 11.18
N THR A 12 22.62 -8.21 10.51
CA THR A 12 22.68 -7.31 9.35
C THR A 12 22.78 -5.84 9.74
N LEU A 13 22.25 -5.45 10.89
CA LEU A 13 22.29 -4.07 11.37
C LEU A 13 23.72 -3.61 11.66
N LEU A 14 24.53 -4.43 12.34
CA LEU A 14 25.91 -4.08 12.72
C LEU A 14 26.81 -3.75 11.51
N PRO A 15 26.88 -4.61 10.45
CA PRO A 15 27.64 -4.28 9.25
C PRO A 15 27.11 -3.03 8.53
N SER A 16 25.79 -2.84 8.49
CA SER A 16 25.18 -1.66 7.85
C SER A 16 25.56 -0.37 8.57
N CYS A 17 25.54 -0.38 9.90
CA CYS A 17 26.01 0.75 10.72
C CYS A 17 27.49 1.04 10.47
N ALA A 18 28.34 0.00 10.46
CA ALA A 18 29.77 0.15 10.24
C ALA A 18 30.09 0.78 8.87
N VAL A 19 29.40 0.34 7.80
CA VAL A 19 29.56 0.91 6.46
C VAL A 19 29.10 2.36 6.42
N THR A 20 27.96 2.67 7.03
CA THR A 20 27.44 4.05 7.08
C THR A 20 28.36 4.99 7.83
N ILE A 21 28.89 4.57 9.00
CA ILE A 21 29.86 5.35 9.78
C ILE A 21 31.13 5.61 8.96
N ARG A 22 31.67 4.58 8.30
CA ARG A 22 32.85 4.74 7.45
C ARG A 22 32.58 5.75 6.32
N ARG A 23 31.43 5.67 5.66
CA ARG A 23 31.05 6.65 4.63
C ARG A 23 30.89 8.06 5.15
N LEU A 24 30.40 8.24 6.38
CA LEU A 24 30.35 9.57 7.01
C LEU A 24 31.74 10.12 7.24
N HIS A 25 32.69 9.32 7.73
CA HIS A 25 34.08 9.70 7.93
C HIS A 25 34.75 10.05 6.59
N ASP A 26 34.47 9.32 5.50
CA ASP A 26 35.02 9.59 4.16
C ASP A 26 34.63 10.97 3.61
N ILE A 27 33.55 11.57 4.11
CA ILE A 27 33.09 12.93 3.74
C ILE A 27 33.30 13.96 4.84
N ASP A 28 34.20 13.65 5.78
CA ASP A 28 34.55 14.50 6.90
C ASP A 28 33.37 14.80 7.84
N LYS A 29 32.53 13.79 8.09
CA LYS A 29 31.39 13.85 9.01
C LYS A 29 31.58 12.89 10.16
N SER A 30 31.17 13.33 11.35
CA SER A 30 31.18 12.47 12.54
C SER A 30 30.23 11.26 12.35
N GLY A 31 30.68 10.07 12.79
CA GLY A 31 29.86 8.85 12.80
C GLY A 31 28.59 8.96 13.63
N TRP A 32 28.54 9.90 14.58
CA TRP A 32 27.34 10.17 15.39
C TRP A 32 26.12 10.58 14.57
N TRP A 33 26.29 11.09 13.36
CA TRP A 33 25.19 11.40 12.46
C TRP A 33 24.34 10.18 12.08
N ILE A 34 24.84 8.94 12.30
CA ILE A 34 24.06 7.72 12.09
C ILE A 34 22.79 7.68 12.96
N VAL A 35 22.78 8.39 14.10
CA VAL A 35 21.59 8.50 14.98
C VAL A 35 20.39 9.10 14.25
N LEU A 36 20.61 9.90 13.21
CA LEU A 36 19.54 10.38 12.34
C LEU A 36 18.75 9.23 11.68
N GLY A 37 19.39 8.08 11.47
CA GLY A 37 18.74 6.88 10.94
C GLY A 37 17.62 6.30 11.82
N LEU A 38 17.53 6.73 13.08
CA LEU A 38 16.41 6.38 13.95
C LEU A 38 15.12 7.13 13.60
N THR A 39 15.21 8.14 12.75
CA THR A 39 14.06 8.91 12.29
C THR A 39 13.94 8.81 10.77
N ILE A 40 12.70 8.75 10.25
CA ILE A 40 12.44 8.70 8.81
C ILE A 40 13.02 9.94 8.11
N VAL A 41 12.86 11.13 8.72
CA VAL A 41 13.39 12.40 8.19
C VAL A 41 14.92 12.40 8.19
N GLY A 42 15.56 11.79 9.18
CA GLY A 42 17.01 11.71 9.29
C GLY A 42 17.67 10.74 8.30
N LEU A 43 16.91 9.83 7.68
CA LEU A 43 17.43 9.01 6.59
C LEU A 43 17.77 9.84 5.35
N ILE A 44 17.08 10.98 5.13
CA ILE A 44 17.30 11.87 3.98
C ILE A 44 18.75 12.35 3.92
N PRO A 45 19.29 13.04 4.95
CA PRO A 45 20.67 13.46 4.92
C PRO A 45 21.66 12.28 4.92
N LEU A 46 21.36 11.16 5.58
CA LEU A 46 22.26 10.00 5.58
C LEU A 46 22.42 9.39 4.19
N ILE A 47 21.32 9.20 3.45
CA ILE A 47 21.39 8.70 2.07
C ILE A 47 22.10 9.71 1.18
N TYR A 48 21.79 11.01 1.30
CA TYR A 48 22.49 12.05 0.54
C TYR A 48 24.00 12.02 0.79
N TRP A 49 24.44 11.91 2.03
CA TRP A 49 25.86 11.85 2.38
C TRP A 49 26.51 10.56 1.90
N SER A 50 25.82 9.43 1.91
CA SER A 50 26.32 8.15 1.41
C SER A 50 26.62 8.17 -0.10
N LEU A 51 25.93 9.05 -0.85
CA LEU A 51 26.09 9.20 -2.29
C LEU A 51 27.13 10.29 -2.67
N ARG A 52 27.62 11.08 -1.70
CA ARG A 52 28.67 12.07 -1.97
C ARG A 52 30.01 11.39 -2.26
N ALA A 53 30.79 12.01 -3.14
CA ALA A 53 32.19 11.64 -3.33
C ALA A 53 32.98 11.87 -2.02
N SER A 54 33.92 10.99 -1.72
CA SER A 54 34.85 11.12 -0.59
C SER A 54 35.60 12.46 -0.64
N TYR A 55 35.97 12.97 0.52
CA TYR A 55 36.79 14.15 0.62
C TYR A 55 38.18 13.85 0.00
N LYS A 56 38.68 14.75 -0.84
CA LYS A 56 39.99 14.61 -1.45
C LYS A 56 41.06 15.14 -0.50
N GLY A 57 41.99 14.27 -0.11
CA GLY A 57 43.08 14.59 0.80
C GLY A 57 42.85 14.10 2.21
N LYS A 58 43.74 14.45 3.13
CA LYS A 58 43.68 14.07 4.53
C LYS A 58 42.54 14.79 5.23
N ASN A 59 41.72 14.04 5.95
CA ASN A 59 40.65 14.55 6.80
C ASN A 59 40.85 14.14 8.27
N ASP A 60 39.97 14.54 9.18
CA ASP A 60 40.09 14.25 10.62
C ASP A 60 40.05 12.73 10.94
N TYR A 61 39.66 11.88 10.00
CA TYR A 61 39.47 10.44 10.18
C TYR A 61 40.48 9.57 9.42
N GLY A 62 41.37 10.16 8.61
CA GLY A 62 42.43 9.43 7.91
C GLY A 62 42.93 10.07 6.63
N GLU A 63 43.78 9.32 5.92
CA GLU A 63 44.33 9.72 4.62
C GLU A 63 43.44 9.28 3.47
N ASP A 64 43.50 10.02 2.35
CA ASP A 64 42.75 9.68 1.15
C ASP A 64 43.31 8.41 0.49
N LEU A 65 42.51 7.34 0.55
CA LEU A 65 42.86 6.06 -0.08
C LEU A 65 42.60 6.06 -1.60
N SER A 66 41.97 7.08 -2.14
CA SER A 66 41.65 7.16 -3.58
C SER A 66 42.91 7.20 -4.47
N GLU A 67 43.99 7.78 -3.98
CA GLU A 67 45.29 7.78 -4.70
C GLU A 67 45.90 6.36 -4.74
N MET A 68 45.67 5.53 -3.72
CA MET A 68 46.19 4.16 -3.65
C MET A 68 45.37 3.14 -4.45
N LEU A 69 44.07 3.37 -4.59
CA LEU A 69 43.13 2.42 -5.22
C LEU A 69 42.83 2.72 -6.69
N GLY A 70 43.40 3.84 -7.24
CA GLY A 70 43.05 4.31 -8.58
C GLY A 70 41.64 4.90 -8.67
N GLU A 71 41.31 5.50 -9.80
CA GLU A 71 39.95 6.02 -10.03
C GLU A 71 38.91 4.88 -9.86
N GLY A 72 38.14 4.92 -8.78
CA GLY A 72 37.18 3.91 -8.43
C GLY A 72 36.15 3.67 -9.55
N ILE A 73 35.67 2.44 -9.62
CA ILE A 73 34.70 1.92 -10.60
C ILE A 73 33.39 2.75 -10.62
N PHE A 74 33.12 3.52 -9.59
CA PHE A 74 31.96 4.41 -9.50
C PHE A 74 32.35 5.85 -9.80
N LYS A 75 32.12 6.29 -11.05
CA LYS A 75 32.08 7.74 -11.33
C LYS A 75 31.00 8.38 -10.46
N PRO A 76 31.28 9.44 -9.71
CA PRO A 76 30.24 10.13 -8.94
C PRO A 76 29.12 10.54 -9.88
N ILE A 77 27.90 10.19 -9.54
CA ILE A 77 26.69 10.64 -10.24
C ILE A 77 26.83 12.16 -10.41
N SER A 78 26.74 12.61 -11.65
CA SER A 78 26.93 14.04 -12.02
C SER A 78 26.15 14.93 -11.04
N LYS A 79 26.83 15.90 -10.45
CA LYS A 79 26.38 16.65 -9.26
C LYS A 79 24.91 17.11 -9.30
N TRP A 80 24.41 17.51 -10.46
CA TRP A 80 23.05 18.03 -10.58
C TRP A 80 21.96 16.96 -10.54
N TYR A 81 22.20 15.74 -11.05
CA TYR A 81 21.24 14.63 -10.96
C TYR A 81 21.06 14.17 -9.51
N GLY A 82 22.13 14.17 -8.70
CA GLY A 82 22.03 13.83 -7.28
C GLY A 82 21.10 14.76 -6.51
N TYR A 83 21.10 16.04 -6.83
CA TYR A 83 20.23 17.04 -6.18
C TYR A 83 18.75 16.89 -6.54
N LEU A 84 18.42 16.27 -7.67
CA LEU A 84 17.04 16.07 -8.14
C LEU A 84 16.54 14.65 -7.88
N ILE A 85 17.33 13.64 -8.25
CA ILE A 85 16.91 12.24 -8.19
C ILE A 85 16.82 11.74 -6.74
N VAL A 86 17.78 12.08 -5.90
CA VAL A 86 17.78 11.61 -4.50
C VAL A 86 16.57 12.14 -3.72
N PRO A 87 16.27 13.45 -3.72
CA PRO A 87 15.06 13.95 -3.06
C PRO A 87 13.77 13.37 -3.65
N LEU A 88 13.70 13.15 -4.97
CA LEU A 88 12.53 12.55 -5.61
C LEU A 88 12.32 11.11 -5.17
N VAL A 89 13.37 10.28 -5.17
CA VAL A 89 13.29 8.89 -4.71
C VAL A 89 12.89 8.83 -3.23
N LEU A 90 13.47 9.71 -2.40
CA LEU A 90 13.10 9.78 -0.98
C LEU A 90 11.66 10.21 -0.78
N LEU A 91 11.19 11.18 -1.55
CA LEU A 91 9.78 11.60 -1.53
C LEU A 91 8.84 10.44 -1.89
N LEU A 92 9.17 9.68 -2.93
CA LEU A 92 8.39 8.51 -3.33
C LEU A 92 8.39 7.41 -2.27
N LEU A 93 9.53 7.14 -1.65
CA LEU A 93 9.64 6.15 -0.57
C LEU A 93 8.88 6.57 0.69
N THR A 94 8.96 7.85 1.08
CA THR A 94 8.21 8.37 2.23
C THR A 94 6.71 8.38 1.97
N PHE A 95 6.29 8.76 0.77
CA PHE A 95 4.87 8.71 0.37
C PHE A 95 4.36 7.27 0.35
N GLY A 96 5.09 6.34 -0.28
CA GLY A 96 4.73 4.92 -0.31
C GLY A 96 4.63 4.30 1.09
N SER A 97 5.59 4.60 1.97
CA SER A 97 5.54 4.13 3.37
C SER A 97 4.37 4.72 4.15
N MET A 98 4.02 5.98 3.91
CA MET A 98 2.86 6.63 4.53
C MET A 98 1.55 5.94 4.09
N VAL A 99 1.39 5.65 2.81
CA VAL A 99 0.21 4.93 2.28
C VAL A 99 0.09 3.56 2.95
N LEU A 100 1.18 2.78 3.02
CA LEU A 100 1.19 1.48 3.69
C LEU A 100 0.82 1.55 5.19
N ILE A 101 1.25 2.60 5.89
CA ILE A 101 0.89 2.82 7.29
C ILE A 101 -0.60 3.11 7.42
N LEU A 102 -1.15 3.98 6.57
CA LEU A 102 -2.58 4.33 6.56
C LEU A 102 -3.46 3.13 6.21
N GLU A 103 -3.06 2.32 5.24
CA GLU A 103 -3.74 1.08 4.87
C GLU A 103 -3.71 0.06 6.03
N ASN A 104 -2.53 -0.14 6.65
CA ASN A 104 -2.40 -1.03 7.79
C ASN A 104 -3.10 -0.52 9.06
N SER A 105 -3.27 0.78 9.22
CA SER A 105 -4.07 1.35 10.33
C SER A 105 -5.57 1.18 10.13
N GLY A 106 -6.02 0.88 8.89
CA GLY A 106 -7.44 0.84 8.53
C GLY A 106 -8.05 2.22 8.34
N THR A 107 -7.22 3.25 8.17
CA THR A 107 -7.67 4.63 7.88
C THR A 107 -8.12 4.76 6.43
N ILE A 108 -7.45 4.04 5.52
CA ILE A 108 -7.83 3.95 4.11
C ILE A 108 -8.11 2.49 3.73
N PRO A 109 -8.96 2.24 2.71
CA PRO A 109 -9.21 0.90 2.19
C PRO A 109 -7.95 0.25 1.63
N LYS A 110 -7.89 -1.07 1.69
CA LYS A 110 -6.83 -1.83 1.00
C LYS A 110 -7.09 -1.89 -0.50
N THR A 111 -6.01 -1.88 -1.28
CA THR A 111 -6.05 -1.92 -2.76
C THR A 111 -6.53 -3.27 -3.33
N ARG A 112 -6.65 -4.29 -2.49
CA ARG A 112 -7.14 -5.63 -2.84
C ARG A 112 -8.49 -5.93 -2.22
N VAL A 113 -9.18 -6.93 -2.75
CA VAL A 113 -10.34 -7.52 -2.07
C VAL A 113 -9.88 -8.14 -0.75
N ILE A 114 -10.58 -7.84 0.33
CA ILE A 114 -10.30 -8.39 1.66
C ILE A 114 -11.46 -9.19 2.19
N GLN A 115 -11.18 -10.15 3.06
CA GLN A 115 -12.18 -10.87 3.80
C GLN A 115 -12.71 -10.01 4.97
N GLY A 116 -13.94 -10.24 5.39
CA GLY A 116 -14.59 -9.42 6.41
C GLY A 116 -13.92 -9.45 7.78
N ASP A 117 -13.15 -10.48 8.11
CA ASP A 117 -12.34 -10.59 9.33
C ASP A 117 -11.06 -9.73 9.28
N GLU A 118 -10.57 -9.40 8.09
CA GLU A 118 -9.46 -8.46 7.90
C GLU A 118 -9.91 -6.99 8.04
N LEU A 119 -11.21 -6.71 7.94
CA LEU A 119 -11.74 -5.35 8.07
C LEU A 119 -11.70 -4.90 9.52
N LYS A 120 -11.00 -3.79 9.78
CA LYS A 120 -10.81 -3.26 11.12
C LYS A 120 -12.11 -2.69 11.69
N PHE A 121 -12.22 -2.66 13.02
CA PHE A 121 -13.39 -2.11 13.71
C PHE A 121 -13.66 -0.66 13.30
N SER A 122 -12.62 0.20 13.22
CA SER A 122 -12.77 1.59 12.80
C SER A 122 -13.36 1.74 11.39
N SER A 123 -12.94 0.88 10.45
CA SER A 123 -13.48 0.88 9.09
C SER A 123 -14.92 0.39 9.05
N ARG A 124 -15.25 -0.58 9.89
CA ARG A 124 -16.61 -1.11 10.04
C ARG A 124 -17.56 -0.06 10.64
N ASP A 125 -17.09 0.71 11.62
CA ASP A 125 -17.86 1.80 12.22
C ASP A 125 -18.21 2.87 11.20
N ILE A 126 -17.26 3.23 10.31
CA ILE A 126 -17.51 4.16 9.19
C ILE A 126 -18.63 3.65 8.28
N LEU A 127 -18.62 2.35 7.91
CA LEU A 127 -19.65 1.77 7.06
C LEU A 127 -21.02 1.75 7.75
N LEU A 128 -21.08 1.55 9.07
CA LEU A 128 -22.30 1.59 9.86
C LEU A 128 -22.85 3.01 10.00
N GLU A 129 -22.02 3.99 10.35
CA GLU A 129 -22.40 5.39 10.54
C GLU A 129 -22.96 6.01 9.26
N ASN A 130 -22.43 5.61 8.10
CA ASN A 130 -22.91 6.05 6.78
C ASN A 130 -24.11 5.22 6.27
N GLY A 131 -24.64 4.29 7.05
CA GLY A 131 -25.81 3.48 6.68
C GLY A 131 -25.57 2.52 5.51
N LEU A 132 -24.30 2.20 5.23
CA LEU A 132 -23.90 1.31 4.14
C LEU A 132 -24.18 -0.16 4.45
N MET A 133 -24.20 -0.51 5.73
CA MET A 133 -24.55 -1.82 6.23
C MET A 133 -25.36 -1.71 7.53
N ASN A 134 -26.02 -2.78 7.94
CA ASN A 134 -26.67 -2.87 9.25
C ASN A 134 -25.72 -3.52 10.26
N SER A 135 -25.96 -3.29 11.55
CA SER A 135 -25.17 -3.89 12.64
C SER A 135 -25.27 -5.44 12.68
N SER A 136 -26.35 -6.00 12.13
CA SER A 136 -26.57 -7.44 12.01
C SER A 136 -25.84 -8.07 10.81
N ASP A 137 -25.41 -7.28 9.83
CA ASP A 137 -24.83 -7.78 8.60
C ASP A 137 -23.43 -8.34 8.88
N LYS A 138 -23.18 -9.57 8.46
CA LYS A 138 -21.86 -10.19 8.50
C LYS A 138 -21.15 -9.95 7.18
N ILE A 139 -20.13 -9.09 7.18
CA ILE A 139 -19.30 -8.86 5.99
C ILE A 139 -18.48 -10.13 5.72
N LEU A 140 -18.56 -10.63 4.50
CA LEU A 140 -17.73 -11.73 4.00
C LEU A 140 -16.55 -11.22 3.20
N TYR A 141 -16.80 -10.25 2.31
CA TYR A 141 -15.79 -9.59 1.50
C TYR A 141 -16.06 -8.10 1.40
N PHE A 142 -14.97 -7.33 1.30
CA PHE A 142 -14.99 -5.90 1.06
C PHE A 142 -13.92 -5.52 0.06
N TYR A 143 -14.24 -4.56 -0.81
CA TYR A 143 -13.31 -3.91 -1.71
C TYR A 143 -13.71 -2.45 -1.94
N SER A 144 -12.73 -1.57 -2.00
CA SER A 144 -12.88 -0.19 -2.47
C SER A 144 -11.71 0.16 -3.39
N ASN A 145 -12.01 0.88 -4.47
CA ASN A 145 -11.01 1.46 -5.37
C ASN A 145 -10.74 2.94 -5.06
N ALA A 146 -11.30 3.46 -3.98
CA ALA A 146 -11.14 4.83 -3.52
C ALA A 146 -10.16 4.94 -2.34
N PHE A 147 -9.75 6.15 -2.02
CA PHE A 147 -8.89 6.44 -0.86
C PHE A 147 -9.68 6.55 0.45
N SER A 148 -11.01 6.60 0.40
CA SER A 148 -11.88 6.66 1.57
C SER A 148 -12.93 5.57 1.53
N PHE A 149 -13.30 5.03 2.70
CA PHE A 149 -14.41 4.09 2.85
C PHE A 149 -15.78 4.70 2.52
N GLU A 150 -15.90 6.02 2.49
CA GLU A 150 -17.14 6.74 2.21
C GLU A 150 -17.33 6.99 0.72
N GLU A 151 -16.24 7.00 -0.06
CA GLU A 151 -16.27 7.42 -1.46
C GLU A 151 -16.86 6.37 -2.38
N SER A 152 -16.41 5.14 -2.29
CA SER A 152 -16.98 4.01 -3.03
C SER A 152 -16.58 2.67 -2.41
N GLY A 153 -17.39 1.64 -2.65
CA GLY A 153 -17.02 0.29 -2.26
C GLY A 153 -18.03 -0.76 -2.66
N GLN A 154 -17.57 -1.99 -2.59
CA GLN A 154 -18.36 -3.19 -2.81
C GLN A 154 -18.25 -4.09 -1.59
N LEU A 155 -19.40 -4.47 -1.03
CA LEU A 155 -19.49 -5.38 0.08
C LEU A 155 -20.28 -6.62 -0.34
N MET A 156 -19.86 -7.75 0.18
CA MET A 156 -20.66 -8.96 0.21
C MET A 156 -20.93 -9.33 1.65
N THR A 157 -22.20 -9.46 1.99
CA THR A 157 -22.63 -10.00 3.28
C THR A 157 -23.08 -11.46 3.13
N ASP A 158 -23.59 -12.03 4.18
CA ASP A 158 -24.15 -13.40 4.18
C ASP A 158 -25.43 -13.52 3.34
N ASP A 159 -26.18 -12.44 3.10
CA ASP A 159 -27.47 -12.44 2.40
C ASP A 159 -27.56 -11.51 1.19
N LYS A 160 -26.68 -10.52 1.04
CA LYS A 160 -26.76 -9.51 -0.03
C LYS A 160 -25.41 -9.00 -0.51
N ILE A 161 -25.44 -8.40 -1.69
CA ILE A 161 -24.35 -7.64 -2.29
C ILE A 161 -24.73 -6.17 -2.22
N ILE A 162 -23.79 -5.32 -1.80
CA ILE A 162 -23.97 -3.88 -1.71
C ILE A 162 -22.85 -3.22 -2.53
N THR A 163 -23.21 -2.31 -3.41
CA THR A 163 -22.29 -1.37 -4.05
C THR A 163 -22.74 0.04 -3.74
N TYR A 164 -21.79 0.91 -3.51
CA TYR A 164 -22.06 2.32 -3.23
C TYR A 164 -21.01 3.22 -3.82
N LEU A 165 -21.41 4.42 -4.11
CA LEU A 165 -20.52 5.50 -4.58
C LEU A 165 -21.04 6.84 -4.06
N THR A 166 -20.12 7.75 -3.80
CA THR A 166 -20.46 9.14 -3.49
C THR A 166 -20.50 9.94 -4.79
N ASN A 167 -21.63 10.60 -5.04
CA ASN A 167 -21.80 11.46 -6.21
C ASN A 167 -21.09 12.83 -6.05
N GLU A 168 -21.11 13.64 -7.10
CA GLU A 168 -20.48 14.98 -7.12
C GLU A 168 -21.00 15.92 -6.05
N ASP A 169 -22.24 15.71 -5.58
CA ASP A 169 -22.88 16.51 -4.50
C ASP A 169 -22.46 16.02 -3.10
N GLY A 170 -21.57 15.03 -2.98
CA GLY A 170 -21.15 14.43 -1.71
C GLY A 170 -22.19 13.50 -1.08
N LYS A 171 -23.19 13.06 -1.85
CA LYS A 171 -24.24 12.18 -1.38
C LYS A 171 -23.92 10.74 -1.74
N ILE A 172 -24.03 9.85 -0.77
CA ILE A 172 -23.79 8.42 -0.98
C ILE A 172 -25.01 7.79 -1.64
N GLU A 173 -24.80 7.20 -2.78
CA GLU A 173 -25.77 6.36 -3.48
C GLU A 173 -25.45 4.89 -3.22
N LYS A 174 -26.39 4.18 -2.63
CA LYS A 174 -26.26 2.77 -2.28
C LYS A 174 -27.22 1.91 -3.10
N TYR A 175 -26.67 0.86 -3.68
CA TYR A 175 -27.41 -0.16 -4.43
C TYR A 175 -27.18 -1.50 -3.76
N GLU A 176 -28.26 -2.23 -3.45
CA GLU A 176 -28.18 -3.54 -2.82
C GLU A 176 -29.05 -4.57 -3.50
N MET A 177 -28.53 -5.79 -3.63
CA MET A 177 -29.24 -6.93 -4.21
C MET A 177 -29.08 -8.15 -3.30
N TYR A 178 -30.20 -8.75 -2.91
CA TYR A 178 -30.17 -9.99 -2.13
C TYR A 178 -29.65 -11.14 -2.98
N LEU A 179 -28.81 -12.00 -2.40
CA LEU A 179 -28.21 -13.15 -3.11
C LEU A 179 -29.27 -14.10 -3.68
N LYS A 180 -30.40 -14.26 -3.02
CA LYS A 180 -31.55 -15.06 -3.50
C LYS A 180 -32.17 -14.49 -4.78
N ASN A 181 -32.01 -13.22 -5.05
CA ASN A 181 -32.56 -12.51 -6.21
C ASN A 181 -31.53 -12.39 -7.35
N VAL A 182 -30.35 -13.01 -7.25
CA VAL A 182 -29.35 -13.04 -8.32
C VAL A 182 -29.67 -14.18 -9.27
N SER A 183 -29.81 -13.88 -10.58
CA SER A 183 -30.07 -14.88 -11.61
C SER A 183 -28.78 -15.34 -12.31
N SER A 184 -27.90 -14.42 -12.66
CA SER A 184 -26.63 -14.76 -13.32
C SER A 184 -25.52 -13.77 -12.98
N ILE A 185 -24.28 -14.19 -13.25
CA ILE A 185 -23.08 -13.36 -13.12
C ILE A 185 -22.32 -13.42 -14.43
N GLU A 186 -22.16 -12.27 -15.05
CA GLU A 186 -21.46 -12.09 -16.31
C GLU A 186 -20.19 -11.27 -16.06
N MET A 187 -19.07 -11.66 -16.64
CA MET A 187 -17.86 -10.84 -16.66
C MET A 187 -17.92 -9.94 -17.88
N GLU A 188 -18.02 -8.62 -17.66
CA GLU A 188 -18.03 -7.62 -18.75
C GLU A 188 -16.60 -7.27 -19.19
N GLU A 189 -15.66 -7.11 -18.23
CA GLU A 189 -14.28 -6.76 -18.51
C GLU A 189 -13.34 -7.56 -17.61
N GLU A 190 -12.27 -8.08 -18.21
CA GLU A 190 -11.18 -8.72 -17.45
C GLU A 190 -10.19 -7.66 -16.98
N GLY A 191 -9.95 -7.60 -15.68
CA GLY A 191 -9.00 -6.67 -15.08
C GLY A 191 -7.56 -7.07 -15.31
N GLY A 192 -6.67 -6.09 -15.16
CA GLY A 192 -5.22 -6.26 -15.24
C GLY A 192 -4.52 -5.64 -14.04
N PHE A 193 -3.19 -5.49 -14.14
CA PHE A 193 -2.37 -4.93 -13.04
C PHE A 193 -2.81 -3.52 -12.61
N TRP A 194 -3.35 -2.70 -13.54
CA TRP A 194 -3.77 -1.32 -13.29
C TRP A 194 -5.27 -1.09 -13.41
N SER A 195 -6.07 -2.16 -13.61
CA SER A 195 -7.50 -2.08 -13.85
C SER A 195 -8.25 -3.15 -13.09
N ASN A 196 -9.46 -2.83 -12.63
CA ASN A 196 -10.36 -3.79 -12.00
C ASN A 196 -11.05 -4.68 -13.03
N SER A 197 -11.40 -5.90 -12.63
CA SER A 197 -12.38 -6.69 -13.36
C SER A 197 -13.78 -6.13 -13.13
N VAL A 198 -14.60 -6.09 -14.16
CA VAL A 198 -15.99 -5.63 -14.10
C VAL A 198 -16.92 -6.83 -14.26
N TYR A 199 -17.78 -7.01 -13.28
CA TYR A 199 -18.78 -8.06 -13.27
C TYR A 199 -20.18 -7.45 -13.24
N LYS A 200 -21.07 -7.95 -14.09
CA LYS A 200 -22.49 -7.63 -14.09
C LYS A 200 -23.23 -8.73 -13.34
N ILE A 201 -23.87 -8.37 -12.25
CA ILE A 201 -24.73 -9.24 -11.47
C ILE A 201 -26.16 -8.97 -11.92
N VAL A 202 -26.77 -9.94 -12.58
CA VAL A 202 -28.13 -9.81 -13.12
C VAL A 202 -29.12 -10.27 -12.05
N GLY A 203 -30.13 -9.45 -11.82
CA GLY A 203 -31.22 -9.76 -10.89
C GLY A 203 -32.31 -10.61 -11.54
N THR A 204 -33.16 -11.23 -10.70
CA THR A 204 -34.45 -11.81 -11.08
C THR A 204 -35.50 -10.72 -11.15
N ASP A 205 -36.72 -11.04 -11.61
CA ASP A 205 -37.85 -10.10 -11.63
C ASP A 205 -38.23 -9.56 -10.24
N GLU A 206 -37.83 -10.27 -9.18
CA GLU A 206 -38.07 -9.86 -7.78
C GLU A 206 -36.92 -8.95 -7.24
N ALA A 207 -35.88 -8.74 -8.00
CA ALA A 207 -34.75 -7.87 -7.57
C ALA A 207 -35.15 -6.37 -7.68
N ASN A 208 -34.57 -5.55 -6.78
CA ASN A 208 -34.80 -4.11 -6.82
C ASN A 208 -34.18 -3.44 -8.05
N TYR A 209 -33.21 -4.10 -8.67
CA TYR A 209 -32.49 -3.62 -9.85
C TYR A 209 -32.33 -4.75 -10.85
N GLU A 210 -32.42 -4.43 -12.15
CA GLU A 210 -32.18 -5.38 -13.22
C GLU A 210 -30.75 -5.95 -13.17
N PHE A 211 -29.78 -5.09 -12.83
CA PHE A 211 -28.41 -5.52 -12.63
C PHE A 211 -27.63 -4.60 -11.67
N LEU A 212 -26.56 -5.13 -11.08
CA LEU A 212 -25.51 -4.37 -10.39
C LEU A 212 -24.17 -4.60 -11.07
N ARG A 213 -23.31 -3.58 -11.10
CA ARG A 213 -21.92 -3.72 -11.52
C ARG A 213 -20.99 -3.75 -10.32
N LEU A 214 -20.08 -4.72 -10.32
CA LEU A 214 -19.01 -4.82 -9.33
C LEU A 214 -17.66 -4.57 -10.02
N PHE A 215 -16.88 -3.72 -9.41
CA PHE A 215 -15.51 -3.40 -9.82
C PHE A 215 -14.57 -4.02 -8.80
N LEU A 216 -13.85 -5.09 -9.15
CA LEU A 216 -13.07 -5.88 -8.21
C LEU A 216 -11.61 -5.95 -8.64
N SER A 217 -10.70 -5.70 -7.70
CA SER A 217 -9.27 -5.85 -7.94
C SER A 217 -8.90 -7.30 -8.24
N VAL A 218 -8.03 -7.49 -9.22
CA VAL A 218 -7.45 -8.80 -9.56
C VAL A 218 -6.32 -9.20 -8.63
N GLU A 219 -5.86 -8.29 -7.78
CA GLU A 219 -4.75 -8.50 -6.87
C GLU A 219 -5.01 -9.71 -5.96
N SER A 220 -4.02 -10.60 -5.90
CA SER A 220 -4.08 -11.85 -5.13
C SER A 220 -5.27 -12.78 -5.47
N GLY A 221 -5.91 -12.60 -6.63
CA GLY A 221 -7.07 -13.40 -7.04
C GLY A 221 -8.38 -13.03 -6.32
N GLY A 222 -8.43 -11.89 -5.64
CA GLY A 222 -9.56 -11.48 -4.81
C GLY A 222 -10.87 -11.33 -5.56
N ASN A 223 -10.84 -10.85 -6.82
CA ASN A 223 -12.02 -10.83 -7.69
C ASN A 223 -12.63 -12.22 -7.88
N THR A 224 -11.78 -13.22 -8.11
CA THR A 224 -12.22 -14.62 -8.33
C THR A 224 -12.81 -15.21 -7.05
N GLU A 225 -12.19 -14.95 -5.89
CA GLU A 225 -12.71 -15.43 -4.60
C GLU A 225 -14.07 -14.82 -4.29
N PHE A 226 -14.22 -13.51 -4.46
CA PHE A 226 -15.47 -12.79 -4.24
C PHE A 226 -16.59 -13.37 -5.12
N ILE A 227 -16.37 -13.51 -6.42
CA ILE A 227 -17.36 -14.01 -7.38
C ILE A 227 -17.69 -15.49 -7.13
N ASN A 228 -16.71 -16.32 -6.80
CA ASN A 228 -16.94 -17.72 -6.48
C ASN A 228 -17.81 -17.90 -5.22
N GLU A 229 -17.62 -17.05 -4.22
CA GLU A 229 -18.47 -17.10 -3.03
C GLU A 229 -19.92 -16.69 -3.35
N ILE A 230 -20.14 -15.69 -4.22
CA ILE A 230 -21.50 -15.38 -4.71
C ILE A 230 -22.08 -16.62 -5.41
N ARG A 231 -21.36 -17.19 -6.41
CA ARG A 231 -21.83 -18.37 -7.17
C ARG A 231 -22.18 -19.57 -6.29
N LYS A 232 -21.49 -19.74 -5.17
CA LYS A 232 -21.75 -20.81 -4.22
C LYS A 232 -23.05 -20.61 -3.46
N ARG A 233 -23.50 -19.35 -3.26
CA ARG A 233 -24.66 -18.98 -2.45
C ARG A 233 -25.95 -18.78 -3.23
N ILE A 234 -25.86 -18.55 -4.55
CA ILE A 234 -27.02 -18.36 -5.44
C ILE A 234 -27.60 -19.69 -5.99
N LYS A 235 -27.17 -20.86 -5.47
CA LYS A 235 -27.63 -22.18 -5.89
C LYS A 235 -28.90 -22.58 -5.20
#